data_48a2bc6fb70bcffd38ca97591014ccc1
#
_entry.id   48a2bc6fb70bcffd38ca97591014ccc1
#
_cell.length_a   1.000
_cell.length_b   1.000
_cell.length_c   1.000
_cell.angle_alpha   90.00
_cell.angle_beta   90.00
_cell.angle_gamma   90.00
#
_symmetry.space_group_name_H-M   'P 1'
#
loop_
_entity.id
_entity.type
_entity.pdbx_description
1 polymer ?
#
loop_
_entity_poly.entity_id
_entity_poly.type
_entity_poly.pdbx_seq_one_letter_code
_entity_poly.pdbx_strand_id
1 'polypeptide(L)' 'MKNVFKRCLKLLTLFSSNNETLTTNFIKDNVAEYRELGDSAFKRSFERDKALLKEMGFLLDFENDKWKIND' A
#
# COMPACT_ATOMS: atom_id res chain seq x y z
N MET A 1 -14.13 13.34 0.59
CA MET A 1 -13.20 13.55 0.31
C MET A 1 -12.47 12.43 -0.02
N LYS A 2 -11.40 12.36 0.11
CA LYS A 2 -10.79 11.52 -0.60
C LYS A 2 -10.63 10.21 -0.03
N ASN A 3 -10.48 9.24 -0.87
CA ASN A 3 -10.29 7.89 -0.45
C ASN A 3 -8.86 7.57 -0.13
N VAL A 4 -7.99 8.57 -0.25
CA VAL A 4 -6.57 8.35 -0.03
C VAL A 4 -6.28 7.92 1.40
N PHE A 5 -6.83 8.65 2.36
CA PHE A 5 -6.61 8.33 3.76
C PHE A 5 -7.19 6.95 4.09
N LYS A 6 -8.35 6.66 3.53
CA LYS A 6 -8.97 5.36 3.72
C LYS A 6 -8.13 4.24 3.15
N ARG A 7 -7.53 4.44 1.97
CA ARG A 7 -6.63 3.46 1.39
C ARG A 7 -5.42 3.22 2.28
N CYS A 8 -4.88 4.29 2.85
CA CYS A 8 -3.73 4.15 3.73
C CYS A 8 -4.07 3.31 4.96
N LEU A 9 -5.25 3.51 5.52
CA LEU A 9 -5.69 2.68 6.65
C LEU A 9 -5.82 1.23 6.25
N LYS A 10 -6.36 0.97 5.06
CA LYS A 10 -6.47 -0.39 4.56
C LYS A 10 -5.11 -1.04 4.37
N LEU A 11 -4.15 -0.27 3.85
CA LEU A 11 -2.79 -0.78 3.69
C LEU A 11 -2.18 -1.16 5.03
N LEU A 12 -2.32 -0.28 6.02
CA LEU A 12 -1.78 -0.57 7.34
C LEU A 12 -2.41 -1.83 7.93
N THR A 13 -3.71 -1.97 7.75
CA THR A 13 -4.41 -3.16 8.23
C THR A 13 -3.91 -4.42 7.53
N LEU A 14 -3.71 -4.35 6.22
CA LEU A 14 -3.20 -5.48 5.47
C LEU A 14 -1.82 -5.89 5.94
N PHE A 15 -0.93 -4.93 6.11
CA PHE A 15 0.42 -5.23 6.58
C PHE A 15 0.37 -5.87 7.96
N SER A 16 -0.45 -5.32 8.82
CA SER A 16 -0.56 -5.82 10.18
C SER A 16 -1.05 -7.27 10.20
N SER A 17 -2.00 -7.59 9.33
CA SER A 17 -2.59 -8.93 9.30
C SER A 17 -1.70 -9.96 8.66
N ASN A 18 -0.63 -9.55 7.98
CA ASN A 18 0.20 -10.47 7.20
C ASN A 18 1.67 -10.40 7.59
N ASN A 19 1.94 -10.21 8.87
CA ASN A 19 3.30 -10.16 9.40
C ASN A 19 4.12 -9.04 8.80
N GLU A 20 3.43 -8.00 8.36
CA GLU A 20 4.07 -6.77 7.89
C GLU A 20 4.86 -6.93 6.59
N THR A 21 4.63 -8.02 5.83
CA THR A 21 5.22 -8.15 4.50
C THR A 21 4.17 -8.56 3.49
N LEU A 22 4.16 -7.88 2.33
CA LEU A 22 3.17 -8.14 1.28
C LEU A 22 3.82 -8.05 -0.08
N THR A 23 3.38 -8.90 -1.01
CA THR A 23 3.80 -8.73 -2.40
C THR A 23 2.96 -7.63 -3.04
N THR A 24 3.48 -7.08 -4.13
CA THR A 24 2.76 -6.04 -4.87
C THR A 24 1.41 -6.56 -5.37
N ASN A 25 1.40 -7.79 -5.89
CA ASN A 25 0.15 -8.36 -6.40
C ASN A 25 -0.87 -8.56 -5.30
N PHE A 26 -0.43 -8.98 -4.14
CA PHE A 26 -1.33 -9.17 -3.01
C PHE A 26 -1.97 -7.84 -2.61
N ILE A 27 -1.16 -6.79 -2.58
CA ILE A 27 -1.65 -5.45 -2.25
C ILE A 27 -2.71 -5.01 -3.26
N LYS A 28 -2.40 -5.16 -4.55
CA LYS A 28 -3.32 -4.76 -5.59
C LYS A 28 -4.63 -5.54 -5.51
N ASP A 29 -4.54 -6.84 -5.27
CA ASP A 29 -5.73 -7.69 -5.26
C ASP A 29 -6.60 -7.48 -4.04
N ASN A 30 -6.03 -7.03 -2.95
CA ASN A 30 -6.76 -6.96 -1.68
C ASN A 30 -7.20 -5.56 -1.28
N VAL A 31 -6.90 -4.57 -2.10
CA VAL A 31 -7.41 -3.21 -1.88
C VAL A 31 -8.33 -2.90 -3.04
N ALA A 32 -9.61 -2.80 -2.77
CA ALA A 32 -10.61 -2.65 -3.83
C ALA A 32 -10.30 -1.48 -4.75
N GLU A 33 -9.85 -0.38 -4.19
CA GLU A 33 -9.55 0.80 -4.98
C GLU A 33 -8.42 0.57 -5.97
N TYR A 34 -7.46 -0.29 -5.62
CA TYR A 34 -6.36 -0.62 -6.52
C TYR A 34 -6.77 -1.65 -7.55
N ARG A 35 -7.62 -2.57 -7.16
CA ARG A 35 -7.98 -3.69 -8.01
C ARG A 35 -8.63 -3.25 -9.31
N GLU A 36 -9.31 -2.11 -9.28
CA GLU A 36 -9.99 -1.60 -10.45
C GLU A 36 -9.10 -0.80 -11.38
N LEU A 37 -7.85 -0.57 -10.99
CA LEU A 37 -6.95 0.26 -11.76
C LEU A 37 -6.09 -0.57 -12.70
N GLY A 38 -5.74 0.04 -13.84
CA GLY A 38 -4.73 -0.57 -14.69
C GLY A 38 -3.37 -0.41 -14.06
N ASP A 39 -2.36 -1.05 -14.65
CA ASP A 39 -1.02 -1.08 -14.04
C ASP A 39 -0.43 0.30 -13.82
N SER A 40 -0.53 1.18 -14.79
CA SER A 40 0.04 2.53 -14.64
C SER A 40 -0.66 3.34 -13.57
N ALA A 41 -1.99 3.26 -13.57
CA ALA A 41 -2.76 4.01 -12.59
C ALA A 41 -2.53 3.48 -11.18
N PHE A 42 -2.44 2.15 -11.06
CA PHE A 42 -2.15 1.54 -9.76
C PHE A 42 -0.80 2.02 -9.25
N LYS A 43 0.21 2.00 -10.12
CA LYS A 43 1.54 2.40 -9.72
C LYS A 43 1.56 3.83 -9.19
N ARG A 44 0.89 4.74 -9.89
CA ARG A 44 0.84 6.12 -9.44
C ARG A 44 0.10 6.27 -8.13
N SER A 45 -1.02 5.59 -7.98
CA SER A 45 -1.78 5.66 -6.74
C SER A 45 -0.99 5.10 -5.57
N PHE A 46 -0.32 3.98 -5.80
CA PHE A 46 0.47 3.34 -4.76
C PHE A 46 1.63 4.22 -4.33
N GLU A 47 2.31 4.87 -5.30
CA GLU A 47 3.40 5.77 -4.96
C GLU A 47 2.92 6.94 -4.13
N ARG A 48 1.76 7.48 -4.48
CA ARG A 48 1.20 8.58 -3.73
C ARG A 48 0.83 8.15 -2.31
N ASP A 49 0.23 6.97 -2.19
CA ASP A 49 -0.17 6.47 -0.88
C ASP A 49 1.05 6.15 -0.01
N LYS A 50 2.12 5.66 -0.62
CA LYS A 50 3.36 5.42 0.12
C LYS A 50 3.93 6.72 0.66
N ALA A 51 3.88 7.76 -0.15
CA ALA A 51 4.38 9.06 0.30
C ALA A 51 3.59 9.57 1.49
N LEU A 52 2.28 9.40 1.45
CA LEU A 52 1.44 9.81 2.56
C LEU A 52 1.73 8.99 3.82
N LEU A 53 1.92 7.69 3.66
CA LEU A 53 2.26 6.84 4.79
C LEU A 53 3.59 7.27 5.42
N LYS A 54 4.54 7.66 4.58
CA LYS A 54 5.82 8.12 5.07
C LYS A 54 5.64 9.36 5.94
N GLU A 55 4.77 10.27 5.53
CA GLU A 55 4.50 11.45 6.33
C GLU A 55 3.84 11.12 7.65
N MET A 56 3.16 10.00 7.71
CA MET A 56 2.52 9.54 8.92
C MET A 56 3.47 8.73 9.81
N GLY A 57 4.70 8.51 9.35
CA GLY A 57 5.69 7.78 10.14
C GLY A 57 5.88 6.33 9.73
N PHE A 58 5.32 5.92 8.60
CA PHE A 58 5.40 4.53 8.17
C PHE A 58 6.14 4.44 6.83
N LEU A 59 7.33 3.87 6.86
CA LEU A 59 8.11 3.68 5.64
C LEU A 59 7.87 2.30 5.07
N LEU A 60 7.70 2.25 3.76
CA LEU A 60 7.60 0.97 3.07
C LEU A 60 8.90 0.70 2.35
N ASP A 61 9.50 -0.44 2.63
CA ASP A 61 10.72 -0.90 1.96
C ASP A 61 10.38 -2.06 1.06
N PHE A 62 11.08 -2.16 -0.07
CA PHE A 62 10.86 -3.25 -1.01
C PHE A 62 12.11 -4.13 -1.03
N GLU A 63 11.93 -5.40 -0.70
CA GLU A 63 13.05 -6.31 -0.60
C GLU A 63 12.58 -7.72 -0.89
N ASN A 64 13.29 -8.46 -1.72
CA ASN A 64 12.93 -9.83 -2.08
C ASN A 64 11.50 -9.93 -2.62
N ASP A 65 11.15 -8.98 -3.49
CA ASP A 65 9.84 -8.92 -4.13
C ASP A 65 8.69 -8.70 -3.15
N LYS A 66 8.98 -8.21 -1.97
CA LYS A 66 7.95 -7.95 -0.99
C LYS A 66 8.11 -6.57 -0.39
N TRP A 67 6.99 -5.98 -0.06
CA TRP A 67 6.96 -4.72 0.66
C TRP A 67 6.92 -5.00 2.14
N LYS A 68 7.67 -4.23 2.88
CA LYS A 68 7.71 -4.36 4.32
C LYS A 68 7.50 -3.00 4.94
N ILE A 69 6.73 -2.95 6.03
CA ILE A 69 6.47 -1.68 6.67
C ILE A 69 7.40 -1.51 7.87
N ASN A 70 7.99 -0.31 7.98
CA ASN A 70 8.81 0.07 9.11
C ASN A 70 8.21 1.30 9.74
N ASP A 71 8.08 1.33 11.03
CA ASP A 71 7.57 2.52 11.70
C ASP A 71 8.61 3.12 12.64
#